data_a8c83f4ce5963914246df56dea7ebf52
#
_entry.id   a8c83f4ce5963914246df56dea7ebf52
#
_cell.length_a   1.000
_cell.length_b   1.000
_cell.length_c   1.000
_cell.angle_alpha   90.00
_cell.angle_beta   90.00
_cell.angle_gamma   90.00
#
_symmetry.space_group_name_H-M   'P 1'
#
loop_
_entity.id
_entity.type
_entity.pdbx_description
1 polymer ?
#
loop_
_entity_poly.entity_id
_entity_poly.type
_entity_poly.pdbx_seq_one_letter_code
_entity_poly.pdbx_strand_id
1 'polypeptide(L)'
;MLRVAVVGGGPSGSCAAEVLAKAGIETWIFERKLDNAKPCGGAIPLCMVEEFDLPDSIIDRKVRNMKMISPSNREVDINLENQDEYIGMCRREVMDAYLRDRAAGVGANLINGLVTKIDTGSKRQGPYTLHYTDYSAGEATGVPKELAVDLIIGADGANSRVAKAMDAGDYNVAIAFQERIKLPPEEMKYYESLAEMYVGTDVSPDFYAWVFPKYDHVAVGTGTMQQNQSLIKGLQEGIRERAKKRLLNGEVIKVEAHPIPEHPRPRRVVGRMALVGDAAGYVTKSSGEGIYFAAKSGRMCAEQIVVASKQGQTIPTEADLKVYIKKWDRKYGATYKVLELLQNIFYRNDAAREAFVEMCDDKDVQRLTFDSYLYKRVVMMNPWQQLKLTFLTLGSVLRGNALAPANYKPVDSAVRSDEEANAMLAVRSITGGIKVKGDRNRAAANGVASAPPAPDASSSKPEPALSGR
;
A
#
# COMPACT_ATOMS: atom_id res chain seq x y z
N MET A 1 -33.82 -1.70 10.32
CA MET A 1 -33.03 -1.68 9.07
C MET A 1 -31.57 -1.81 9.46
N LEU A 2 -30.77 -2.60 8.75
CA LEU A 2 -29.35 -2.79 9.04
C LEU A 2 -28.58 -1.48 8.81
N ARG A 3 -27.74 -1.07 9.78
CA ARG A 3 -26.90 0.12 9.73
C ARG A 3 -25.44 -0.30 9.67
N VAL A 4 -24.72 0.16 8.64
CA VAL A 4 -23.35 -0.22 8.36
C VAL A 4 -22.42 0.99 8.34
N ALA A 5 -21.33 0.93 9.12
CA ALA A 5 -20.25 1.89 9.03
C ALA A 5 -19.09 1.30 8.22
N VAL A 6 -18.60 2.04 7.24
CA VAL A 6 -17.39 1.74 6.47
C VAL A 6 -16.31 2.74 6.90
N VAL A 7 -15.29 2.26 7.56
CA VAL A 7 -14.20 3.09 8.09
C VAL A 7 -13.05 3.11 7.11
N GLY A 8 -12.85 4.24 6.44
CA GLY A 8 -11.88 4.47 5.37
C GLY A 8 -12.53 4.61 4.00
N GLY A 9 -12.25 5.73 3.31
CA GLY A 9 -12.78 6.11 1.99
C GLY A 9 -11.82 5.84 0.83
N GLY A 10 -10.87 4.90 0.99
CA GLY A 10 -10.06 4.40 -0.12
C GLY A 10 -10.82 3.42 -1.01
N PRO A 11 -10.17 2.79 -2.01
CA PRO A 11 -10.84 1.91 -2.98
C PRO A 11 -11.68 0.80 -2.35
N SER A 12 -11.21 0.20 -1.26
CA SER A 12 -11.95 -0.88 -0.60
C SER A 12 -13.24 -0.40 0.08
N GLY A 13 -13.16 0.73 0.79
CA GLY A 13 -14.31 1.28 1.50
C GLY A 13 -15.33 1.89 0.56
N SER A 14 -14.88 2.63 -0.45
CA SER A 14 -15.78 3.25 -1.44
C SER A 14 -16.54 2.20 -2.25
N CYS A 15 -15.86 1.15 -2.72
CA CYS A 15 -16.53 0.06 -3.46
C CYS A 15 -17.48 -0.76 -2.55
N ALA A 16 -17.15 -0.92 -1.27
CA ALA A 16 -18.06 -1.57 -0.32
C ALA A 16 -19.31 -0.72 -0.07
N ALA A 17 -19.13 0.58 0.19
CA ALA A 17 -20.23 1.49 0.46
C ALA A 17 -21.17 1.65 -0.74
N GLU A 18 -20.61 1.69 -1.96
CA GLU A 18 -21.39 1.72 -3.20
C GLU A 18 -22.35 0.52 -3.31
N VAL A 19 -21.84 -0.69 -3.05
CA VAL A 19 -22.66 -1.93 -3.13
C VAL A 19 -23.75 -1.93 -2.06
N LEU A 20 -23.42 -1.55 -0.84
CA LEU A 20 -24.40 -1.51 0.26
C LEU A 20 -25.51 -0.48 0.02
N ALA A 21 -25.12 0.73 -0.39
CA ALA A 21 -26.06 1.81 -0.67
C ALA A 21 -27.00 1.47 -1.84
N LYS A 22 -26.46 0.89 -2.94
CA LYS A 22 -27.28 0.38 -4.06
C LYS A 22 -28.30 -0.69 -3.63
N ALA A 23 -28.00 -1.46 -2.60
CA ALA A 23 -28.90 -2.44 -2.03
C ALA A 23 -29.90 -1.85 -1.00
N GLY A 24 -29.92 -0.52 -0.82
CA GLY A 24 -30.81 0.18 0.11
C GLY A 24 -30.44 0.02 1.59
N ILE A 25 -29.20 -0.43 1.88
CA ILE A 25 -28.70 -0.56 3.25
C ILE A 25 -28.16 0.79 3.72
N GLU A 26 -28.61 1.24 4.91
CA GLU A 26 -28.16 2.50 5.50
C GLU A 26 -26.65 2.44 5.79
N THR A 27 -25.87 3.23 5.05
CA THR A 27 -24.41 3.12 5.01
C THR A 27 -23.74 4.46 5.24
N TRP A 28 -22.78 4.50 6.16
CA TRP A 28 -21.88 5.64 6.38
C TRP A 28 -20.46 5.28 5.98
N ILE A 29 -19.81 6.16 5.25
CA ILE A 29 -18.39 6.04 4.88
C ILE A 29 -17.61 7.17 5.54
N PHE A 30 -16.58 6.82 6.33
CA PHE A 30 -15.73 7.77 7.04
C PHE A 30 -14.40 7.94 6.32
N GLU A 31 -14.07 9.16 5.93
CA GLU A 31 -12.74 9.51 5.42
C GLU A 31 -12.23 10.78 6.11
N ARG A 32 -11.06 10.66 6.73
CA ARG A 32 -10.47 11.75 7.50
C ARG A 32 -9.97 12.92 6.66
N LYS A 33 -9.59 12.66 5.41
CA LYS A 33 -9.06 13.64 4.45
C LYS A 33 -9.58 13.34 3.06
N LEU A 34 -10.50 14.14 2.59
CA LEU A 34 -11.13 13.95 1.28
C LEU A 34 -10.19 14.26 0.10
N ASP A 35 -9.19 15.11 0.33
CA ASP A 35 -8.16 15.54 -0.63
C ASP A 35 -6.84 14.74 -0.52
N ASN A 36 -6.82 13.66 0.25
CA ASN A 36 -5.59 12.95 0.55
C ASN A 36 -5.07 12.15 -0.64
N ALA A 37 -3.85 12.45 -1.04
CA ALA A 37 -3.07 11.62 -1.94
C ALA A 37 -2.35 10.52 -1.14
N LYS A 38 -2.94 9.31 -1.07
CA LYS A 38 -2.25 8.15 -0.48
C LYS A 38 -0.97 7.86 -1.27
N PRO A 39 0.20 7.70 -0.60
CA PRO A 39 1.44 7.29 -1.27
C PRO A 39 1.25 5.99 -2.04
N CYS A 40 1.50 6.01 -3.34
CA CYS A 40 1.28 4.84 -4.19
C CYS A 40 1.89 5.04 -5.59
N GLY A 41 2.48 3.99 -6.14
CA GLY A 41 2.86 3.93 -7.55
C GLY A 41 1.68 4.15 -8.51
N GLY A 42 0.44 3.85 -8.09
CA GLY A 42 -0.81 4.15 -8.80
C GLY A 42 -1.06 3.33 -10.05
N ALA A 43 -0.33 2.23 -10.23
CA ALA A 43 -0.58 1.29 -11.30
C ALA A 43 -1.83 0.45 -11.00
N ILE A 44 -2.75 0.37 -11.96
CA ILE A 44 -3.96 -0.46 -11.90
C ILE A 44 -4.04 -1.36 -13.12
N PRO A 45 -4.48 -2.62 -12.97
CA PRO A 45 -4.62 -3.53 -14.09
C PRO A 45 -5.84 -3.19 -14.96
N LEU A 46 -5.79 -3.56 -16.24
CA LEU A 46 -6.89 -3.33 -17.18
C LEU A 46 -8.22 -3.90 -16.69
N CYS A 47 -8.22 -5.10 -16.11
CA CYS A 47 -9.44 -5.70 -15.55
C CYS A 47 -10.07 -4.87 -14.42
N MET A 48 -9.31 -4.02 -13.74
CA MET A 48 -9.90 -3.11 -12.76
C MET A 48 -10.70 -2.00 -13.43
N VAL A 49 -10.17 -1.46 -14.53
CA VAL A 49 -10.87 -0.42 -15.32
C VAL A 49 -12.21 -0.95 -15.79
N GLU A 50 -12.22 -2.14 -16.37
CA GLU A 50 -13.43 -2.80 -16.89
C GLU A 50 -14.39 -3.23 -15.77
N GLU A 51 -13.90 -3.96 -14.77
CA GLU A 51 -14.72 -4.53 -13.70
C GLU A 51 -15.39 -3.48 -12.82
N PHE A 52 -14.75 -2.33 -12.64
CA PHE A 52 -15.23 -1.26 -11.76
C PHE A 52 -15.78 -0.05 -12.54
N ASP A 53 -15.97 -0.17 -13.85
CA ASP A 53 -16.49 0.90 -14.73
C ASP A 53 -15.75 2.23 -14.48
N LEU A 54 -14.42 2.19 -14.52
CA LEU A 54 -13.61 3.36 -14.26
C LEU A 54 -13.49 4.21 -15.54
N PRO A 55 -13.81 5.51 -15.51
CA PRO A 55 -13.75 6.36 -16.69
C PRO A 55 -12.28 6.68 -17.04
N ASP A 56 -12.02 6.89 -18.33
CA ASP A 56 -10.71 7.29 -18.83
C ASP A 56 -10.18 8.57 -18.16
N SER A 57 -11.04 9.44 -17.68
CA SER A 57 -10.67 10.71 -17.03
C SER A 57 -9.85 10.56 -15.74
N ILE A 58 -9.88 9.38 -15.09
CA ILE A 58 -9.05 9.11 -13.92
C ILE A 58 -7.70 8.46 -14.27
N ILE A 59 -7.49 8.09 -15.54
CA ILE A 59 -6.26 7.46 -16.01
C ILE A 59 -5.32 8.56 -16.51
N ASP A 60 -4.26 8.83 -15.75
CA ASP A 60 -3.27 9.84 -16.13
C ASP A 60 -2.41 9.40 -17.33
N ARG A 61 -2.03 8.10 -17.37
CA ARG A 61 -1.22 7.49 -18.43
C ARG A 61 -1.66 6.05 -18.70
N LYS A 62 -1.61 5.66 -19.97
CA LYS A 62 -1.81 4.28 -20.44
C LYS A 62 -0.44 3.68 -20.75
N VAL A 63 0.17 3.00 -19.77
CA VAL A 63 1.48 2.38 -19.91
C VAL A 63 1.34 1.09 -20.70
N ARG A 64 2.07 1.00 -21.80
CA ARG A 64 2.11 -0.15 -22.71
C ARG A 64 3.49 -0.77 -22.82
N ASN A 65 4.49 -0.02 -22.37
CA ASN A 65 5.88 -0.44 -22.36
C ASN A 65 6.38 -0.49 -20.92
N MET A 66 7.00 -1.60 -20.55
CA MET A 66 7.72 -1.71 -19.29
C MET A 66 9.19 -2.00 -19.57
N LYS A 67 10.05 -1.35 -18.83
CA LYS A 67 11.48 -1.62 -18.85
C LYS A 67 11.89 -2.27 -17.54
N MET A 68 12.43 -3.48 -17.62
CA MET A 68 13.02 -4.17 -16.48
C MET A 68 14.54 -3.94 -16.50
N ILE A 69 15.08 -3.47 -15.38
CA ILE A 69 16.51 -3.13 -15.27
C ILE A 69 17.16 -4.00 -14.18
N SER A 70 18.12 -4.83 -14.60
CA SER A 70 18.81 -5.80 -13.77
C SER A 70 19.89 -5.17 -12.85
N PRO A 71 20.45 -5.91 -11.88
CA PRO A 71 21.58 -5.43 -11.07
C PRO A 71 22.80 -4.98 -11.90
N SER A 72 23.06 -5.61 -13.04
CA SER A 72 24.14 -5.21 -13.97
C SER A 72 23.76 -4.04 -14.89
N ASN A 73 22.57 -3.44 -14.71
CA ASN A 73 21.97 -2.44 -15.60
C ASN A 73 21.64 -2.96 -17.03
N ARG A 74 21.45 -4.26 -17.19
CA ARG A 74 20.84 -4.81 -18.40
C ARG A 74 19.39 -4.35 -18.45
N GLU A 75 19.00 -3.74 -19.56
CA GLU A 75 17.63 -3.31 -19.83
C GLU A 75 16.92 -4.36 -20.68
N VAL A 76 15.72 -4.74 -20.28
CA VAL A 76 14.81 -5.58 -21.06
C VAL A 76 13.52 -4.83 -21.27
N ASP A 77 13.20 -4.58 -22.53
CA ASP A 77 11.97 -3.90 -22.94
C ASP A 77 10.85 -4.94 -23.12
N ILE A 78 9.73 -4.68 -22.44
CA ILE A 78 8.54 -5.53 -22.51
C ILE A 78 7.40 -4.68 -23.04
N ASN A 79 6.88 -5.06 -24.21
CA ASN A 79 5.86 -4.30 -24.91
C ASN A 79 4.57 -5.11 -25.02
N LEU A 80 3.44 -4.47 -24.71
CA LEU A 80 2.11 -5.03 -24.95
C LEU A 80 1.82 -4.96 -26.45
N GLU A 81 1.61 -6.12 -27.08
CA GLU A 81 1.36 -6.23 -28.52
C GLU A 81 -0.05 -5.75 -28.88
N ASN A 82 -1.04 -6.09 -28.05
CA ASN A 82 -2.42 -5.65 -28.25
C ASN A 82 -2.57 -4.16 -27.95
N GLN A 83 -3.12 -3.40 -28.91
CA GLN A 83 -3.28 -1.95 -28.81
C GLN A 83 -4.26 -1.53 -27.71
N ASP A 84 -5.20 -2.40 -27.34
CA ASP A 84 -6.22 -2.13 -26.33
C ASP A 84 -5.73 -2.47 -24.92
N GLU A 85 -4.59 -3.17 -24.78
CA GLU A 85 -4.02 -3.53 -23.49
C GLU A 85 -3.11 -2.43 -22.94
N TYR A 86 -3.27 -2.11 -21.67
CA TYR A 86 -2.43 -1.16 -20.94
C TYR A 86 -2.50 -1.36 -19.42
N ILE A 87 -1.51 -0.85 -18.74
CA ILE A 87 -1.54 -0.62 -17.29
C ILE A 87 -1.98 0.83 -17.07
N GLY A 88 -3.10 1.04 -16.38
CA GLY A 88 -3.56 2.38 -16.05
C GLY A 88 -2.69 2.99 -14.95
N MET A 89 -2.14 4.18 -15.17
CA MET A 89 -1.50 4.96 -14.12
C MET A 89 -2.43 6.06 -13.67
N CYS A 90 -2.70 6.13 -12.37
CA CYS A 90 -3.65 7.09 -11.81
C CYS A 90 -3.09 7.79 -10.57
N ARG A 91 -3.51 9.03 -10.37
CA ARG A 91 -3.32 9.74 -9.09
C ARG A 91 -4.39 9.28 -8.10
N ARG A 92 -3.95 8.88 -6.91
CA ARG A 92 -4.85 8.36 -5.87
C ARG A 92 -5.85 9.38 -5.38
N GLU A 93 -5.47 10.65 -5.31
CA GLU A 93 -6.38 11.75 -4.96
C GLU A 93 -7.56 11.84 -5.94
N VAL A 94 -7.32 11.62 -7.23
CA VAL A 94 -8.36 11.67 -8.27
C VAL A 94 -9.23 10.41 -8.24
N MET A 95 -8.60 9.24 -8.25
CA MET A 95 -9.33 7.97 -8.27
C MET A 95 -10.13 7.74 -6.98
N ASP A 96 -9.54 8.01 -5.82
CA ASP A 96 -10.21 7.77 -4.54
C ASP A 96 -11.39 8.74 -4.35
N ALA A 97 -11.26 10.01 -4.80
CA ALA A 97 -12.36 10.97 -4.81
C ALA A 97 -13.50 10.48 -5.70
N TYR A 98 -13.20 10.10 -6.94
CA TYR A 98 -14.19 9.56 -7.88
C TYR A 98 -14.99 8.38 -7.28
N LEU A 99 -14.31 7.42 -6.65
CA LEU A 99 -14.97 6.26 -6.04
C LEU A 99 -15.85 6.64 -4.85
N ARG A 100 -15.43 7.61 -4.03
CA ARG A 100 -16.23 8.13 -2.90
C ARG A 100 -17.47 8.86 -3.40
N ASP A 101 -17.30 9.74 -4.38
CA ASP A 101 -18.40 10.52 -4.94
C ASP A 101 -19.44 9.62 -5.62
N ARG A 102 -18.98 8.56 -6.29
CA ARG A 102 -19.85 7.55 -6.87
C ARG A 102 -20.63 6.79 -5.80
N ALA A 103 -20.00 6.41 -4.69
CA ALA A 103 -20.68 5.78 -3.56
C ALA A 103 -21.70 6.73 -2.90
N ALA A 104 -21.36 8.00 -2.72
CA ALA A 104 -22.27 9.02 -2.20
C ALA A 104 -23.44 9.27 -3.15
N GLY A 105 -23.18 9.32 -4.46
CA GLY A 105 -24.20 9.52 -5.51
C GLY A 105 -25.28 8.42 -5.57
N VAL A 106 -25.00 7.23 -5.00
CA VAL A 106 -25.98 6.13 -4.90
C VAL A 106 -26.57 5.98 -3.48
N GLY A 107 -26.31 6.95 -2.59
CA GLY A 107 -26.97 7.05 -1.28
C GLY A 107 -26.09 6.67 -0.07
N ALA A 108 -24.80 6.47 -0.22
CA ALA A 108 -23.91 6.34 0.93
C ALA A 108 -23.67 7.71 1.60
N ASN A 109 -23.76 7.77 2.93
CA ASN A 109 -23.50 8.98 3.70
C ASN A 109 -21.99 9.18 3.86
N LEU A 110 -21.38 10.06 3.06
CA LEU A 110 -19.97 10.38 3.16
C LEU A 110 -19.72 11.39 4.31
N ILE A 111 -18.93 11.00 5.27
CA ILE A 111 -18.51 11.83 6.41
C ILE A 111 -17.02 12.15 6.29
N ASN A 112 -16.69 13.44 6.23
CA ASN A 112 -15.32 13.90 6.42
C ASN A 112 -14.97 13.77 7.90
N GLY A 113 -14.53 12.58 8.32
CA GLY A 113 -14.39 12.29 9.74
C GLY A 113 -13.31 11.24 10.05
N LEU A 114 -12.66 11.44 11.18
CA LEU A 114 -11.68 10.51 11.74
C LEU A 114 -12.34 9.68 12.84
N VAL A 115 -12.55 8.40 12.59
CA VAL A 115 -12.95 7.45 13.64
C VAL A 115 -11.78 7.30 14.62
N THR A 116 -12.01 7.67 15.87
CA THR A 116 -10.98 7.70 16.93
C THR A 116 -11.04 6.48 17.84
N LYS A 117 -12.25 6.00 18.14
CA LYS A 117 -12.51 4.85 19.02
C LYS A 117 -13.73 4.06 18.54
N ILE A 118 -13.74 2.76 18.82
CA ILE A 118 -14.86 1.88 18.54
C ILE A 118 -15.18 1.11 19.83
N ASP A 119 -16.39 1.29 20.33
CA ASP A 119 -16.89 0.51 21.45
C ASP A 119 -17.59 -0.74 20.94
N THR A 120 -16.98 -1.89 21.23
CA THR A 120 -17.40 -3.20 20.69
C THR A 120 -18.22 -4.03 21.67
N GLY A 121 -18.34 -3.57 22.91
CA GLY A 121 -18.87 -4.39 24.01
C GLY A 121 -17.99 -5.61 24.33
N SER A 122 -18.27 -6.29 25.43
CA SER A 122 -17.43 -7.41 25.91
C SER A 122 -17.41 -8.61 24.95
N LYS A 123 -18.51 -8.88 24.25
CA LYS A 123 -18.65 -10.02 23.33
C LYS A 123 -18.34 -9.68 21.87
N ARG A 124 -18.02 -8.42 21.56
CA ARG A 124 -17.78 -7.94 20.19
C ARG A 124 -18.87 -8.31 19.17
N GLN A 125 -20.12 -8.43 19.61
CA GLN A 125 -21.25 -8.85 18.75
C GLN A 125 -22.16 -7.69 18.35
N GLY A 126 -21.81 -6.45 18.76
CA GLY A 126 -22.60 -5.25 18.53
C GLY A 126 -23.91 -5.17 19.33
N PRO A 127 -24.69 -4.09 19.21
CA PRO A 127 -24.37 -2.94 18.37
C PRO A 127 -23.06 -2.28 18.76
N TYR A 128 -22.46 -1.53 17.82
CA TYR A 128 -21.19 -0.84 18.00
C TYR A 128 -21.41 0.66 18.06
N THR A 129 -20.61 1.37 18.87
CA THR A 129 -20.57 2.82 18.85
C THR A 129 -19.22 3.30 18.30
N LEU A 130 -19.27 4.04 17.20
CA LEU A 130 -18.10 4.72 16.65
C LEU A 130 -18.03 6.12 17.23
N HIS A 131 -16.90 6.47 17.86
CA HIS A 131 -16.55 7.84 18.22
C HIS A 131 -15.67 8.41 17.13
N TYR A 132 -16.02 9.58 16.62
CA TYR A 132 -15.28 10.19 15.53
C TYR A 132 -15.22 11.70 15.67
N THR A 133 -14.20 12.29 15.08
CA THR A 133 -14.10 13.74 14.92
C THR A 133 -14.59 14.08 13.52
N ASP A 134 -15.64 14.90 13.46
CA ASP A 134 -16.25 15.39 12.22
C ASP A 134 -15.62 16.71 11.80
N TYR A 135 -15.09 16.76 10.57
CA TYR A 135 -14.46 17.95 9.98
C TYR A 135 -15.35 18.62 8.93
N SER A 136 -16.60 18.19 8.74
CA SER A 136 -17.50 18.66 7.67
C SER A 136 -17.83 20.16 7.77
N ALA A 137 -17.74 20.74 8.98
CA ALA A 137 -17.93 22.17 9.19
C ALA A 137 -16.71 23.04 8.80
N GLY A 138 -15.60 22.43 8.35
CA GLY A 138 -14.38 23.15 7.97
C GLY A 138 -13.52 23.63 9.15
N GLU A 139 -13.86 23.25 10.38
CA GLU A 139 -13.07 23.59 11.57
C GLU A 139 -11.83 22.69 11.65
N ALA A 140 -10.66 23.29 11.86
CA ALA A 140 -9.39 22.56 11.94
C ALA A 140 -9.36 21.53 13.09
N THR A 141 -10.05 21.81 14.20
CA THR A 141 -10.14 20.93 15.37
C THR A 141 -11.21 19.84 15.22
N GLY A 142 -12.20 20.06 14.34
CA GLY A 142 -13.35 19.20 14.17
C GLY A 142 -14.26 19.10 15.40
N VAL A 143 -15.40 18.43 15.25
CA VAL A 143 -16.41 18.27 16.30
C VAL A 143 -16.49 16.80 16.68
N PRO A 144 -16.35 16.43 17.98
CA PRO A 144 -16.57 15.05 18.45
C PRO A 144 -18.02 14.63 18.24
N LYS A 145 -18.23 13.47 17.65
CA LYS A 145 -19.56 12.86 17.43
C LYS A 145 -19.52 11.37 17.67
N GLU A 146 -20.69 10.79 17.80
CA GLU A 146 -20.89 9.35 17.95
C GLU A 146 -21.92 8.84 16.95
N LEU A 147 -21.74 7.59 16.52
CA LEU A 147 -22.68 6.88 15.64
C LEU A 147 -22.82 5.43 16.10
N ALA A 148 -24.05 5.01 16.36
CA ALA A 148 -24.37 3.63 16.67
C ALA A 148 -24.71 2.86 15.38
N VAL A 149 -24.08 1.69 15.19
CA VAL A 149 -24.26 0.85 13.98
C VAL A 149 -24.33 -0.64 14.36
N ASP A 150 -24.84 -1.43 13.44
CA ASP A 150 -25.00 -2.87 13.63
C ASP A 150 -23.81 -3.68 13.11
N LEU A 151 -23.07 -3.12 12.12
CA LEU A 151 -21.96 -3.78 11.44
C LEU A 151 -20.89 -2.75 11.04
N ILE A 152 -19.62 -3.15 11.08
CA ILE A 152 -18.48 -2.32 10.67
C ILE A 152 -17.66 -3.03 9.59
N ILE A 153 -17.33 -2.30 8.51
CA ILE A 153 -16.30 -2.68 7.55
C ILE A 153 -15.06 -1.83 7.82
N GLY A 154 -13.95 -2.47 8.20
CA GLY A 154 -12.64 -1.83 8.36
C GLY A 154 -11.92 -1.76 7.01
N ALA A 155 -11.87 -0.57 6.43
CA ALA A 155 -11.21 -0.21 5.18
C ALA A 155 -10.14 0.88 5.40
N ASP A 156 -9.68 1.04 6.63
CA ASP A 156 -8.86 2.13 7.14
C ASP A 156 -7.34 1.90 7.01
N GLY A 157 -6.97 1.03 6.06
CA GLY A 157 -5.59 0.83 5.62
C GLY A 157 -4.73 0.02 6.59
N ALA A 158 -3.42 0.03 6.35
CA ALA A 158 -2.47 -0.82 7.06
C ALA A 158 -2.45 -0.59 8.59
N ASN A 159 -2.68 0.65 9.04
CA ASN A 159 -2.73 1.02 10.46
C ASN A 159 -4.15 0.95 11.06
N SER A 160 -4.98 0.05 10.57
CA SER A 160 -6.40 -0.06 10.88
C SER A 160 -6.75 -0.01 12.38
N ARG A 161 -7.62 0.93 12.74
CA ARG A 161 -8.24 1.00 14.06
C ARG A 161 -9.29 -0.09 14.26
N VAL A 162 -10.02 -0.41 13.18
CA VAL A 162 -10.99 -1.51 13.22
C VAL A 162 -10.29 -2.82 13.51
N ALA A 163 -9.14 -3.10 12.85
CA ALA A 163 -8.35 -4.29 13.12
C ALA A 163 -7.89 -4.38 14.59
N LYS A 164 -7.50 -3.25 15.19
CA LYS A 164 -7.15 -3.18 16.61
C LYS A 164 -8.37 -3.42 17.52
N ALA A 165 -9.50 -2.80 17.22
CA ALA A 165 -10.73 -2.94 18.01
C ALA A 165 -11.26 -4.38 18.02
N MET A 166 -11.15 -5.09 16.90
CA MET A 166 -11.57 -6.48 16.78
C MET A 166 -10.50 -7.50 17.21
N ASP A 167 -9.30 -7.04 17.58
CA ASP A 167 -8.15 -7.89 17.88
C ASP A 167 -7.83 -8.86 16.72
N ALA A 168 -7.65 -8.29 15.54
CA ALA A 168 -7.47 -9.04 14.29
C ALA A 168 -6.13 -9.81 14.21
N GLY A 169 -5.21 -9.58 15.14
CA GLY A 169 -3.83 -10.03 15.08
C GLY A 169 -2.97 -9.12 14.21
N ASP A 170 -1.67 -9.35 14.26
CA ASP A 170 -0.69 -8.56 13.51
C ASP A 170 -0.32 -9.20 12.19
N TYR A 171 0.33 -8.43 11.31
CA TYR A 171 1.01 -8.87 10.11
C TYR A 171 2.33 -8.10 9.93
N ASN A 172 3.24 -8.66 9.15
CA ASN A 172 4.45 -7.97 8.75
C ASN A 172 4.13 -6.93 7.67
N VAL A 173 4.92 -5.86 7.64
CA VAL A 173 4.81 -4.80 6.63
C VAL A 173 6.17 -4.53 6.01
N ALA A 174 6.17 -4.35 4.70
CA ALA A 174 7.23 -3.67 3.98
C ALA A 174 6.96 -2.16 4.03
N ILE A 175 8.00 -1.35 3.87
CA ILE A 175 7.88 0.10 3.71
C ILE A 175 8.13 0.45 2.25
N ALA A 176 7.15 1.06 1.61
CA ALA A 176 7.35 1.77 0.36
C ALA A 176 7.73 3.21 0.66
N PHE A 177 8.80 3.67 0.05
CA PHE A 177 9.26 5.05 0.08
C PHE A 177 9.35 5.58 -1.35
N GLN A 178 8.83 6.77 -1.60
CA GLN A 178 8.89 7.36 -2.93
C GLN A 178 8.99 8.88 -2.89
N GLU A 179 9.55 9.42 -3.95
CA GLU A 179 9.55 10.84 -4.30
C GLU A 179 8.65 11.06 -5.51
N ARG A 180 7.83 12.10 -5.48
CA ARG A 180 7.18 12.61 -6.69
C ARG A 180 8.13 13.63 -7.30
N ILE A 181 8.55 13.36 -8.53
CA ILE A 181 9.52 14.20 -9.24
C ILE A 181 8.83 14.79 -10.47
N LYS A 182 8.64 16.10 -10.47
CA LYS A 182 8.11 16.83 -11.63
C LYS A 182 9.21 16.96 -12.67
N LEU A 183 8.94 16.48 -13.87
CA LEU A 183 9.86 16.57 -15.00
C LEU A 183 9.44 17.65 -15.98
N PRO A 184 10.40 18.26 -16.71
CA PRO A 184 10.09 19.09 -17.86
C PRO A 184 9.24 18.32 -18.89
N PRO A 185 8.34 19.00 -19.63
CA PRO A 185 7.45 18.35 -20.59
C PRO A 185 8.18 17.47 -21.63
N GLU A 186 9.37 17.87 -22.05
CA GLU A 186 10.19 17.12 -23.02
C GLU A 186 10.69 15.79 -22.43
N GLU A 187 11.07 15.77 -21.14
CA GLU A 187 11.51 14.57 -20.44
C GLU A 187 10.32 13.66 -20.11
N MET A 188 9.13 14.24 -19.81
CA MET A 188 7.90 13.48 -19.63
C MET A 188 7.45 12.72 -20.87
N LYS A 189 7.84 13.12 -22.10
CA LYS A 189 7.57 12.38 -23.33
C LYS A 189 8.16 10.97 -23.30
N TYR A 190 9.33 10.80 -22.69
CA TYR A 190 9.93 9.47 -22.52
C TYR A 190 9.05 8.54 -21.71
N TYR A 191 8.35 9.07 -20.72
CA TYR A 191 7.46 8.32 -19.82
C TYR A 191 5.99 8.33 -20.25
N GLU A 192 5.66 8.76 -21.46
CA GLU A 192 4.25 8.86 -21.90
C GLU A 192 3.51 7.54 -21.85
N SER A 193 4.17 6.46 -22.27
CA SER A 193 3.62 5.09 -22.23
C SER A 193 4.57 4.07 -21.58
N LEU A 194 5.61 4.53 -20.90
CA LEU A 194 6.68 3.71 -20.34
C LEU A 194 6.70 3.78 -18.80
N ALA A 195 6.83 2.61 -18.16
CA ALA A 195 7.18 2.48 -16.75
C ALA A 195 8.47 1.69 -16.60
N GLU A 196 9.29 2.04 -15.61
CA GLU A 196 10.55 1.36 -15.33
C GLU A 196 10.50 0.65 -13.99
N MET A 197 11.07 -0.56 -13.94
CA MET A 197 11.20 -1.38 -12.75
C MET A 197 12.66 -1.82 -12.60
N TYR A 198 13.24 -1.50 -11.45
CA TYR A 198 14.64 -1.76 -11.15
C TYR A 198 14.75 -2.83 -10.06
N VAL A 199 15.60 -3.80 -10.27
CA VAL A 199 15.97 -4.78 -9.24
C VAL A 199 17.47 -4.74 -8.97
N GLY A 200 17.86 -5.00 -7.74
CA GLY A 200 19.25 -4.96 -7.28
C GLY A 200 19.34 -4.61 -5.79
N THR A 201 20.36 -5.09 -5.12
CA THR A 201 20.56 -4.83 -3.69
C THR A 201 20.72 -3.34 -3.39
N ASP A 202 21.20 -2.56 -4.36
CA ASP A 202 21.40 -1.12 -4.30
C ASP A 202 20.10 -0.31 -4.32
N VAL A 203 19.02 -0.89 -4.85
CA VAL A 203 17.71 -0.26 -4.94
C VAL A 203 16.65 -0.92 -4.07
N SER A 204 16.76 -2.23 -3.83
CA SER A 204 15.96 -2.99 -2.86
C SER A 204 16.58 -4.36 -2.58
N PRO A 205 16.81 -4.74 -1.33
CA PRO A 205 17.37 -6.06 -0.98
C PRO A 205 16.35 -7.20 -1.09
N ASP A 206 15.05 -6.91 -1.09
CA ASP A 206 13.97 -7.90 -0.92
C ASP A 206 12.69 -7.58 -1.69
N PHE A 207 12.72 -6.51 -2.49
CA PHE A 207 11.61 -6.05 -3.33
C PHE A 207 12.17 -5.47 -4.64
N TYR A 208 11.61 -4.34 -5.13
CA TYR A 208 12.07 -3.62 -6.32
C TYR A 208 11.94 -2.11 -6.13
N ALA A 209 12.57 -1.35 -7.02
CA ALA A 209 12.37 0.08 -7.15
C ALA A 209 11.69 0.40 -8.49
N TRP A 210 11.08 1.57 -8.59
CA TRP A 210 10.25 1.96 -9.74
C TRP A 210 10.42 3.41 -10.13
N VAL A 211 10.18 3.68 -11.42
CA VAL A 211 9.88 5.00 -11.98
C VAL A 211 8.55 4.88 -12.73
N PHE A 212 7.48 5.36 -12.12
CA PHE A 212 6.12 5.23 -12.63
C PHE A 212 5.54 6.58 -13.02
N PRO A 213 5.12 6.77 -14.28
CA PRO A 213 4.58 8.04 -14.75
C PRO A 213 3.21 8.34 -14.14
N LYS A 214 2.98 9.64 -13.96
CA LYS A 214 1.70 10.24 -13.60
C LYS A 214 1.39 11.34 -14.61
N TYR A 215 0.48 12.23 -14.23
CA TYR A 215 0.02 13.32 -15.08
C TYR A 215 1.19 14.21 -15.58
N ASP A 216 1.94 14.86 -14.67
CA ASP A 216 3.03 15.79 -14.96
C ASP A 216 4.34 15.48 -14.18
N HIS A 217 4.38 14.34 -13.55
CA HIS A 217 5.49 13.90 -12.72
C HIS A 217 5.67 12.38 -12.78
N VAL A 218 6.78 11.90 -12.28
CA VAL A 218 7.02 10.47 -12.04
C VAL A 218 7.06 10.19 -10.54
N ALA A 219 6.55 9.01 -10.14
CA ALA A 219 6.75 8.46 -8.81
C ALA A 219 8.00 7.60 -8.85
N VAL A 220 9.07 8.04 -8.19
CA VAL A 220 10.35 7.33 -8.09
C VAL A 220 10.48 6.77 -6.69
N GLY A 221 10.54 5.47 -6.56
CA GLY A 221 10.52 4.88 -5.22
C GLY A 221 11.11 3.49 -5.12
N THR A 222 11.19 3.02 -3.89
CA THR A 222 11.64 1.69 -3.51
C THR A 222 10.75 1.09 -2.43
N GLY A 223 10.78 -0.24 -2.32
CA GLY A 223 10.13 -0.96 -1.22
C GLY A 223 11.12 -1.88 -0.53
N THR A 224 10.98 -2.09 0.79
CA THR A 224 11.76 -3.07 1.54
C THR A 224 11.05 -3.51 2.81
N MET A 225 11.26 -4.76 3.20
CA MET A 225 10.85 -5.31 4.50
C MET A 225 11.76 -4.83 5.64
N GLN A 226 12.94 -4.33 5.33
CA GLN A 226 13.91 -3.85 6.31
C GLN A 226 13.56 -2.43 6.77
N GLN A 227 13.07 -2.32 7.99
CA GLN A 227 12.58 -1.05 8.56
C GLN A 227 13.72 -0.19 9.14
N ASN A 228 14.82 -0.05 8.42
CA ASN A 228 15.96 0.80 8.79
C ASN A 228 15.96 2.08 7.96
N GLN A 229 15.84 3.24 8.60
CA GLN A 229 15.75 4.54 7.92
C GLN A 229 16.98 4.86 7.07
N SER A 230 18.18 4.57 7.57
CA SER A 230 19.42 4.80 6.80
C SER A 230 19.48 3.93 5.56
N LEU A 231 19.05 2.67 5.67
CA LEU A 231 18.95 1.77 4.53
C LEU A 231 17.96 2.30 3.49
N ILE A 232 16.74 2.68 3.92
CA ILE A 232 15.70 3.20 3.00
C ILE A 232 16.20 4.44 2.24
N LYS A 233 16.92 5.34 2.90
CA LYS A 233 17.57 6.49 2.25
C LYS A 233 18.57 6.04 1.19
N GLY A 234 19.47 5.14 1.52
CA GLY A 234 20.46 4.62 0.57
C GLY A 234 19.82 3.93 -0.64
N LEU A 235 18.72 3.18 -0.43
CA LEU A 235 17.97 2.56 -1.53
C LEU A 235 17.31 3.61 -2.45
N GLN A 236 16.77 4.70 -1.87
CA GLN A 236 16.22 5.80 -2.66
C GLN A 236 17.32 6.56 -3.42
N GLU A 237 18.50 6.72 -2.84
CA GLU A 237 19.67 7.26 -3.55
C GLU A 237 20.09 6.33 -4.69
N GLY A 238 20.08 5.02 -4.44
CA GLY A 238 20.41 4.01 -5.45
C GLY A 238 19.51 4.09 -6.68
N ILE A 239 18.17 4.18 -6.50
CA ILE A 239 17.27 4.32 -7.66
C ILE A 239 17.45 5.67 -8.36
N ARG A 240 17.67 6.77 -7.63
CA ARG A 240 17.94 8.07 -8.25
C ARG A 240 19.23 8.06 -9.04
N GLU A 241 20.29 7.42 -8.56
CA GLU A 241 21.56 7.29 -9.28
C GLU A 241 21.40 6.46 -10.55
N ARG A 242 20.70 5.33 -10.49
CA ARG A 242 20.48 4.47 -11.66
C ARG A 242 19.59 5.14 -12.71
N ALA A 243 18.60 5.90 -12.31
CA ALA A 243 17.68 6.63 -13.20
C ALA A 243 18.14 8.07 -13.53
N LYS A 244 19.31 8.53 -13.02
CA LYS A 244 19.71 9.95 -13.03
C LYS A 244 19.70 10.62 -14.40
N LYS A 245 20.05 9.91 -15.46
CA LYS A 245 20.07 10.47 -16.82
C LYS A 245 18.70 10.97 -17.29
N ARG A 246 17.62 10.37 -16.76
CA ARG A 246 16.21 10.66 -17.09
C ARG A 246 15.52 11.53 -16.05
N LEU A 247 16.18 11.78 -14.92
CA LEU A 247 15.64 12.56 -13.80
C LEU A 247 16.43 13.84 -13.54
N LEU A 248 17.40 14.18 -14.42
CA LEU A 248 18.42 15.20 -14.20
C LEU A 248 17.82 16.59 -13.92
N ASN A 249 16.79 16.97 -14.65
CA ASN A 249 16.13 18.28 -14.53
C ASN A 249 14.83 18.22 -13.71
N GLY A 250 14.64 17.12 -12.98
CA GLY A 250 13.44 16.89 -12.19
C GLY A 250 13.47 17.62 -10.84
N GLU A 251 12.33 18.19 -10.46
CA GLU A 251 12.10 18.80 -9.16
C GLU A 251 11.35 17.85 -8.24
N VAL A 252 11.87 17.58 -7.04
CA VAL A 252 11.17 16.79 -6.03
C VAL A 252 10.05 17.65 -5.43
N ILE A 253 8.80 17.35 -5.78
CA ILE A 253 7.63 18.08 -5.31
C ILE A 253 7.01 17.46 -4.05
N LYS A 254 7.29 16.18 -3.75
CA LYS A 254 6.78 15.50 -2.56
C LYS A 254 7.59 14.26 -2.23
N VAL A 255 7.79 14.02 -0.91
CA VAL A 255 8.39 12.79 -0.38
C VAL A 255 7.33 12.07 0.45
N GLU A 256 7.21 10.76 0.24
CA GLU A 256 6.12 9.96 0.80
C GLU A 256 6.61 8.59 1.23
N ALA A 257 5.98 8.05 2.30
CA ALA A 257 6.17 6.65 2.68
C ALA A 257 4.86 6.01 3.12
N HIS A 258 4.74 4.69 2.90
CA HIS A 258 3.55 3.94 3.30
C HIS A 258 3.91 2.50 3.66
N PRO A 259 3.33 1.95 4.76
CA PRO A 259 3.46 0.53 5.05
C PRO A 259 2.61 -0.30 4.08
N ILE A 260 3.20 -1.37 3.55
CA ILE A 260 2.57 -2.35 2.68
C ILE A 260 2.45 -3.67 3.45
N PRO A 261 1.24 -4.19 3.70
CA PRO A 261 1.06 -5.50 4.29
C PRO A 261 1.67 -6.61 3.43
N GLU A 262 2.30 -7.60 4.05
CA GLU A 262 2.93 -8.71 3.34
C GLU A 262 2.06 -9.97 3.26
N HIS A 263 1.07 -10.08 4.14
CA HIS A 263 0.15 -11.22 4.17
C HIS A 263 -1.17 -10.86 4.83
N PRO A 264 -2.25 -11.61 4.58
CA PRO A 264 -3.53 -11.42 5.26
C PRO A 264 -3.43 -11.57 6.77
N ARG A 265 -4.21 -10.77 7.51
CA ARG A 265 -4.34 -10.92 8.96
C ARG A 265 -4.95 -12.26 9.35
N PRO A 266 -4.58 -12.79 10.54
CA PRO A 266 -5.14 -14.06 11.04
C PRO A 266 -6.67 -14.02 11.21
N ARG A 267 -7.20 -12.92 11.71
CA ARG A 267 -8.64 -12.72 11.94
C ARG A 267 -9.14 -11.53 11.13
N ARG A 268 -9.84 -11.81 10.03
CA ARG A 268 -10.38 -10.79 9.12
C ARG A 268 -11.88 -10.53 9.33
N VAL A 269 -12.52 -11.36 10.15
CA VAL A 269 -13.91 -11.20 10.62
C VAL A 269 -13.97 -11.62 12.08
N VAL A 270 -14.51 -10.75 12.95
CA VAL A 270 -14.78 -11.02 14.37
C VAL A 270 -16.10 -10.33 14.75
N GLY A 271 -17.05 -11.09 15.26
CA GLY A 271 -18.40 -10.59 15.49
C GLY A 271 -19.02 -10.09 14.18
N ARG A 272 -19.48 -8.84 14.18
CA ARG A 272 -20.02 -8.18 12.98
C ARG A 272 -19.09 -7.10 12.46
N MET A 273 -17.78 -7.30 12.62
CA MET A 273 -16.74 -6.48 12.04
C MET A 273 -15.97 -7.29 10.99
N ALA A 274 -15.80 -6.75 9.79
CA ALA A 274 -15.07 -7.36 8.69
C ALA A 274 -13.97 -6.41 8.17
N LEU A 275 -12.79 -6.94 7.84
CA LEU A 275 -11.69 -6.18 7.25
C LEU A 275 -11.61 -6.39 5.75
N VAL A 276 -11.23 -5.32 5.03
CA VAL A 276 -11.02 -5.30 3.58
C VAL A 276 -9.75 -4.52 3.22
N GLY A 277 -9.24 -4.69 2.03
CA GLY A 277 -8.04 -3.99 1.54
C GLY A 277 -6.82 -4.20 2.43
N ASP A 278 -6.00 -3.17 2.59
CA ASP A 278 -4.77 -3.23 3.41
C ASP A 278 -5.10 -3.51 4.89
N ALA A 279 -6.26 -3.12 5.39
CA ALA A 279 -6.67 -3.44 6.76
C ALA A 279 -6.79 -4.96 6.98
N ALA A 280 -7.15 -5.70 5.94
CA ALA A 280 -7.17 -7.16 5.92
C ALA A 280 -5.81 -7.79 5.54
N GLY A 281 -4.89 -7.00 4.99
CA GLY A 281 -3.62 -7.46 4.46
C GLY A 281 -3.70 -7.99 3.03
N TYR A 282 -4.62 -7.49 2.21
CA TYR A 282 -4.82 -7.95 0.83
C TYR A 282 -3.97 -7.18 -0.17
N VAL A 283 -2.67 -7.34 -0.04
CA VAL A 283 -1.65 -6.85 -0.98
C VAL A 283 -0.79 -8.03 -1.42
N THR A 284 -0.40 -8.07 -2.69
CA THR A 284 0.49 -9.11 -3.20
C THR A 284 1.92 -8.83 -2.78
N LYS A 285 2.58 -9.83 -2.21
CA LYS A 285 3.91 -9.67 -1.61
C LYS A 285 4.98 -9.29 -2.65
N SER A 286 4.99 -9.94 -3.81
CA SER A 286 6.04 -9.76 -4.83
C SER A 286 5.95 -8.43 -5.60
N SER A 287 4.75 -7.90 -5.80
CA SER A 287 4.51 -6.71 -6.61
C SER A 287 3.98 -5.50 -5.83
N GLY A 288 3.64 -5.67 -4.54
CA GLY A 288 3.05 -4.60 -3.74
C GLY A 288 1.68 -4.13 -4.25
N GLU A 289 1.04 -4.91 -5.14
CA GLU A 289 -0.24 -4.53 -5.71
C GLU A 289 -1.36 -4.69 -4.68
N GLY A 290 -2.00 -3.57 -4.35
CA GLY A 290 -3.09 -3.53 -3.38
C GLY A 290 -4.36 -2.88 -3.91
N ILE A 291 -4.31 -2.02 -4.94
CA ILE A 291 -5.47 -1.21 -5.36
C ILE A 291 -6.63 -2.09 -5.84
N TYR A 292 -6.37 -2.99 -6.80
CA TYR A 292 -7.38 -3.91 -7.31
C TYR A 292 -7.93 -4.80 -6.20
N PHE A 293 -7.05 -5.42 -5.42
CA PHE A 293 -7.46 -6.30 -4.33
C PHE A 293 -8.22 -5.56 -3.23
N ALA A 294 -7.91 -4.29 -2.99
CA ALA A 294 -8.67 -3.45 -2.07
C ALA A 294 -10.11 -3.26 -2.58
N ALA A 295 -10.29 -2.77 -3.81
CA ALA A 295 -11.60 -2.58 -4.42
C ALA A 295 -12.40 -3.89 -4.47
N LYS A 296 -11.75 -4.98 -4.90
CA LYS A 296 -12.37 -6.30 -5.02
C LYS A 296 -12.81 -6.88 -3.68
N SER A 297 -11.97 -6.78 -2.64
CA SER A 297 -12.33 -7.26 -1.31
C SER A 297 -13.47 -6.47 -0.69
N GLY A 298 -13.49 -5.14 -0.90
CA GLY A 298 -14.60 -4.29 -0.48
C GLY A 298 -15.91 -4.70 -1.12
N ARG A 299 -15.92 -4.86 -2.44
CA ARG A 299 -17.10 -5.35 -3.19
C ARG A 299 -17.56 -6.72 -2.69
N MET A 300 -16.66 -7.72 -2.62
CA MET A 300 -17.01 -9.07 -2.18
C MET A 300 -17.53 -9.13 -0.74
N CYS A 301 -17.00 -8.32 0.16
CA CYS A 301 -17.47 -8.22 1.54
C CYS A 301 -18.89 -7.64 1.59
N ALA A 302 -19.12 -6.55 0.87
CA ALA A 302 -20.43 -5.89 0.81
C ALA A 302 -21.50 -6.78 0.15
N GLU A 303 -21.18 -7.44 -0.96
CA GLU A 303 -22.08 -8.42 -1.62
C GLU A 303 -22.47 -9.53 -0.65
N GLN A 304 -21.54 -10.03 0.17
CA GLN A 304 -21.84 -11.04 1.19
C GLN A 304 -22.77 -10.49 2.28
N ILE A 305 -22.58 -9.24 2.69
CA ILE A 305 -23.45 -8.58 3.67
C ILE A 305 -24.87 -8.42 3.11
N VAL A 306 -25.00 -7.95 1.84
CA VAL A 306 -26.30 -7.81 1.17
C VAL A 306 -27.05 -9.14 1.15
N VAL A 307 -26.40 -10.22 0.75
CA VAL A 307 -27.01 -11.57 0.70
C VAL A 307 -27.37 -12.05 2.11
N ALA A 308 -26.44 -11.98 3.05
CA ALA A 308 -26.64 -12.48 4.42
C ALA A 308 -27.70 -11.69 5.20
N SER A 309 -27.81 -10.40 4.92
CA SER A 309 -28.80 -9.53 5.58
C SER A 309 -30.18 -9.55 4.88
N LYS A 310 -30.34 -10.30 3.81
CA LYS A 310 -31.57 -10.23 2.99
C LYS A 310 -31.88 -8.78 2.59
N GLN A 311 -30.90 -8.10 1.99
CA GLN A 311 -31.00 -6.69 1.62
C GLN A 311 -31.30 -5.76 2.83
N GLY A 312 -30.63 -5.99 3.96
CA GLY A 312 -30.74 -5.14 5.15
C GLY A 312 -31.92 -5.43 6.07
N GLN A 313 -32.70 -6.50 5.82
CA GLN A 313 -33.85 -6.89 6.65
C GLN A 313 -33.42 -7.62 7.94
N THR A 314 -32.28 -8.28 7.91
CA THR A 314 -31.74 -9.04 9.07
C THR A 314 -30.30 -8.64 9.36
N ILE A 315 -29.87 -8.82 10.60
CA ILE A 315 -28.49 -8.55 11.01
C ILE A 315 -27.66 -9.83 10.80
N PRO A 316 -26.60 -9.81 9.93
CA PRO A 316 -25.76 -10.97 9.70
C PRO A 316 -24.99 -11.40 10.96
N THR A 317 -24.77 -12.69 11.10
CA THR A 317 -23.91 -13.26 12.13
C THR A 317 -22.44 -13.27 11.69
N GLU A 318 -21.52 -13.53 12.62
CA GLU A 318 -20.10 -13.74 12.30
C GLU A 318 -19.90 -14.89 11.29
N ALA A 319 -20.66 -15.97 11.42
CA ALA A 319 -20.60 -17.11 10.53
C ALA A 319 -20.97 -16.73 9.07
N ASP A 320 -22.00 -15.91 8.93
CA ASP A 320 -22.44 -15.39 7.63
C ASP A 320 -21.37 -14.52 6.98
N LEU A 321 -20.72 -13.65 7.74
CA LEU A 321 -19.63 -12.80 7.24
C LEU A 321 -18.39 -13.60 6.90
N LYS A 322 -18.05 -14.68 7.63
CA LYS A 322 -16.92 -15.55 7.30
C LYS A 322 -17.04 -16.24 5.95
N VAL A 323 -18.22 -16.29 5.34
CA VAL A 323 -18.40 -16.78 3.96
C VAL A 323 -17.63 -15.92 2.96
N TYR A 324 -17.55 -14.58 3.17
CA TYR A 324 -16.69 -13.69 2.39
C TYR A 324 -15.24 -14.15 2.39
N ILE A 325 -14.69 -14.49 3.58
CA ILE A 325 -13.30 -14.96 3.71
C ILE A 325 -13.07 -16.26 2.93
N LYS A 326 -14.01 -17.21 3.03
CA LYS A 326 -13.92 -18.47 2.28
C LYS A 326 -13.94 -18.24 0.75
N LYS A 327 -14.80 -17.31 0.27
CA LYS A 327 -14.84 -16.93 -1.15
C LYS A 327 -13.54 -16.29 -1.59
N TRP A 328 -12.98 -15.38 -0.77
CA TRP A 328 -11.70 -14.73 -1.03
C TRP A 328 -10.55 -15.73 -1.11
N ASP A 329 -10.37 -16.54 -0.07
CA ASP A 329 -9.28 -17.52 0.01
C ASP A 329 -9.34 -18.57 -1.12
N ARG A 330 -10.55 -18.99 -1.52
CA ARG A 330 -10.75 -19.88 -2.67
C ARG A 330 -10.30 -19.21 -3.98
N LYS A 331 -10.61 -17.92 -4.16
CA LYS A 331 -10.33 -17.22 -5.41
C LYS A 331 -8.88 -16.80 -5.54
N TYR A 332 -8.28 -16.29 -4.47
CA TYR A 332 -6.97 -15.64 -4.51
C TYR A 332 -5.89 -16.30 -3.66
N GLY A 333 -6.23 -17.24 -2.78
CA GLY A 333 -5.26 -17.84 -1.87
C GLY A 333 -4.09 -18.53 -2.58
N ALA A 334 -4.35 -19.21 -3.70
CA ALA A 334 -3.29 -19.81 -4.50
C ALA A 334 -2.38 -18.75 -5.14
N THR A 335 -2.96 -17.67 -5.66
CA THR A 335 -2.21 -16.55 -6.26
C THR A 335 -1.23 -15.94 -5.26
N TYR A 336 -1.68 -15.67 -4.02
CA TYR A 336 -0.80 -15.12 -2.98
C TYR A 336 0.38 -16.05 -2.68
N LYS A 337 0.14 -17.36 -2.56
CA LYS A 337 1.20 -18.37 -2.30
C LYS A 337 2.21 -18.45 -3.44
N VAL A 338 1.73 -18.44 -4.69
CA VAL A 338 2.61 -18.47 -5.87
C VAL A 338 3.47 -17.22 -5.93
N LEU A 339 2.89 -16.03 -5.73
CA LEU A 339 3.62 -14.77 -5.76
C LEU A 339 4.64 -14.67 -4.62
N GLU A 340 4.31 -15.18 -3.42
CA GLU A 340 5.26 -15.28 -2.32
C GLU A 340 6.43 -16.22 -2.65
N LEU A 341 6.16 -17.38 -3.27
CA LEU A 341 7.21 -18.30 -3.72
C LEU A 341 8.13 -17.63 -4.75
N LEU A 342 7.57 -16.93 -5.74
CA LEU A 342 8.35 -16.24 -6.77
C LEU A 342 9.22 -15.12 -6.16
N GLN A 343 8.72 -14.38 -5.18
CA GLN A 343 9.53 -13.39 -4.46
C GLN A 343 10.72 -14.04 -3.75
N ASN A 344 10.49 -15.13 -3.03
CA ASN A 344 11.53 -15.85 -2.32
C ASN A 344 12.61 -16.44 -3.25
N ILE A 345 12.25 -16.77 -4.49
CA ILE A 345 13.18 -17.26 -5.51
C ILE A 345 13.95 -16.10 -6.15
N PHE A 346 13.24 -15.11 -6.69
CA PHE A 346 13.84 -14.10 -7.58
C PHE A 346 14.42 -12.90 -6.86
N TYR A 347 13.96 -12.57 -5.64
CA TYR A 347 14.51 -11.40 -4.93
C TYR A 347 15.55 -11.75 -3.87
N ARG A 348 15.95 -13.01 -3.75
CA ARG A 348 16.88 -13.48 -2.68
C ARG A 348 18.30 -12.92 -2.77
N ASN A 349 18.81 -12.65 -3.97
CA ASN A 349 20.14 -12.09 -4.23
C ASN A 349 20.23 -11.53 -5.65
N ASP A 350 21.33 -10.82 -5.98
CA ASP A 350 21.47 -10.17 -7.27
C ASP A 350 21.61 -11.15 -8.43
N ALA A 351 22.20 -12.33 -8.22
CA ALA A 351 22.24 -13.36 -9.26
C ALA A 351 20.86 -13.86 -9.65
N ALA A 352 19.95 -14.03 -8.68
CA ALA A 352 18.58 -14.41 -8.94
C ALA A 352 17.78 -13.27 -9.60
N ARG A 353 18.02 -12.01 -9.23
CA ARG A 353 17.41 -10.83 -9.87
C ARG A 353 17.90 -10.66 -11.31
N GLU A 354 19.19 -10.87 -11.56
CA GLU A 354 19.77 -10.86 -12.92
C GLU A 354 19.07 -11.91 -13.80
N ALA A 355 18.96 -13.15 -13.29
CA ALA A 355 18.26 -14.23 -13.96
C ALA A 355 16.78 -13.92 -14.23
N PHE A 356 16.09 -13.28 -13.30
CA PHE A 356 14.71 -12.88 -13.45
C PHE A 356 14.54 -11.88 -14.61
N VAL A 357 15.40 -10.85 -14.67
CA VAL A 357 15.34 -9.87 -15.76
C VAL A 357 15.71 -10.53 -17.09
N GLU A 358 16.70 -11.40 -17.12
CA GLU A 358 17.05 -12.15 -18.33
C GLU A 358 15.87 -12.98 -18.85
N MET A 359 15.14 -13.67 -17.96
CA MET A 359 13.93 -14.42 -18.32
C MET A 359 12.83 -13.55 -18.92
N CYS A 360 12.73 -12.30 -18.49
CA CYS A 360 11.74 -11.34 -19.04
C CYS A 360 12.01 -10.97 -20.51
N ASP A 361 13.14 -11.38 -21.11
CA ASP A 361 13.42 -11.23 -22.53
C ASP A 361 12.64 -12.25 -23.40
N ASP A 362 12.20 -13.36 -22.80
CA ASP A 362 11.40 -14.39 -23.48
C ASP A 362 9.93 -13.94 -23.63
N LYS A 363 9.40 -14.03 -24.86
CA LYS A 363 8.04 -13.58 -25.20
C LYS A 363 6.94 -14.35 -24.47
N ASP A 364 7.12 -15.64 -24.21
CA ASP A 364 6.13 -16.43 -23.45
C ASP A 364 6.10 -15.99 -21.99
N VAL A 365 7.28 -15.66 -21.40
CA VAL A 365 7.38 -15.11 -20.04
C VAL A 365 6.74 -13.74 -19.96
N GLN A 366 6.99 -12.85 -20.93
CA GLN A 366 6.36 -11.55 -21.03
C GLN A 366 4.83 -11.70 -21.06
N ARG A 367 4.30 -12.48 -21.98
CA ARG A 367 2.85 -12.66 -22.14
C ARG A 367 2.22 -13.24 -20.88
N LEU A 368 2.81 -14.28 -20.31
CA LEU A 368 2.35 -14.89 -19.07
C LEU A 368 2.28 -13.88 -17.91
N THR A 369 3.33 -13.09 -17.76
CA THR A 369 3.43 -12.11 -16.68
C THR A 369 2.38 -11.01 -16.85
N PHE A 370 2.23 -10.48 -18.07
CA PHE A 370 1.26 -9.43 -18.35
C PHE A 370 -0.18 -9.91 -18.26
N ASP A 371 -0.51 -11.07 -18.82
CA ASP A 371 -1.86 -11.63 -18.73
C ASP A 371 -2.25 -11.89 -17.27
N SER A 372 -1.30 -12.39 -16.47
CA SER A 372 -1.54 -12.58 -15.03
C SER A 372 -1.77 -11.25 -14.31
N TYR A 373 -1.04 -10.20 -14.68
CA TYR A 373 -1.19 -8.87 -14.08
C TYR A 373 -2.46 -8.16 -14.56
N LEU A 374 -2.68 -8.07 -15.89
CA LEU A 374 -3.76 -7.30 -16.48
C LEU A 374 -5.14 -7.89 -16.17
N TYR A 375 -5.25 -9.22 -16.13
CA TYR A 375 -6.54 -9.92 -16.00
C TYR A 375 -6.71 -10.67 -14.68
N LYS A 376 -5.70 -10.65 -13.79
CA LYS A 376 -5.74 -11.34 -12.48
C LYS A 376 -6.14 -12.81 -12.59
N ARG A 377 -5.70 -13.45 -13.64
CA ARG A 377 -5.92 -14.89 -13.90
C ARG A 377 -4.60 -15.64 -13.72
N VAL A 378 -4.66 -16.78 -13.08
CA VAL A 378 -3.56 -17.76 -13.17
C VAL A 378 -3.62 -18.34 -14.57
N VAL A 379 -2.68 -17.93 -15.41
CA VAL A 379 -2.59 -18.47 -16.78
C VAL A 379 -2.11 -19.92 -16.70
N MET A 380 -2.93 -20.84 -17.15
CA MET A 380 -2.57 -22.27 -17.25
C MET A 380 -1.65 -22.44 -18.45
N MET A 381 -0.38 -22.64 -18.19
CA MET A 381 0.59 -22.99 -19.24
C MET A 381 0.41 -24.45 -19.67
N ASN A 382 0.60 -24.73 -20.96
CA ASN A 382 0.69 -26.09 -21.41
C ASN A 382 1.99 -26.78 -20.87
N PRO A 383 2.08 -28.11 -20.82
CA PRO A 383 3.24 -28.81 -20.25
C PRO A 383 4.58 -28.43 -20.91
N TRP A 384 4.58 -28.12 -22.20
CA TRP A 384 5.79 -27.72 -22.93
C TRP A 384 6.26 -26.32 -22.53
N GLN A 385 5.35 -25.38 -22.34
CA GLN A 385 5.67 -24.05 -21.81
C GLN A 385 6.19 -24.13 -20.38
N GLN A 386 5.59 -24.97 -19.53
CA GLN A 386 6.09 -25.20 -18.18
C GLN A 386 7.51 -25.78 -18.17
N LEU A 387 7.78 -26.76 -19.03
CA LEU A 387 9.11 -27.35 -19.18
C LEU A 387 10.13 -26.33 -19.70
N LYS A 388 9.78 -25.59 -20.76
CA LYS A 388 10.60 -24.50 -21.31
C LYS A 388 10.94 -23.47 -20.21
N LEU A 389 9.94 -23.00 -19.46
CA LEU A 389 10.14 -22.03 -18.39
C LEU A 389 11.04 -22.56 -17.28
N THR A 390 10.89 -23.85 -16.92
CA THR A 390 11.76 -24.50 -15.92
C THR A 390 13.22 -24.51 -16.37
N PHE A 391 13.48 -24.89 -17.64
CA PHE A 391 14.83 -24.87 -18.18
C PHE A 391 15.40 -23.47 -18.33
N LEU A 392 14.60 -22.49 -18.77
CA LEU A 392 15.02 -21.10 -18.81
C LEU A 392 15.38 -20.59 -17.43
N THR A 393 14.53 -20.86 -16.43
CA THR A 393 14.78 -20.44 -15.03
C THR A 393 16.09 -21.03 -14.52
N LEU A 394 16.31 -22.34 -14.70
CA LEU A 394 17.54 -23.00 -14.26
C LEU A 394 18.76 -22.45 -14.98
N GLY A 395 18.68 -22.30 -16.31
CA GLY A 395 19.75 -21.73 -17.13
C GLY A 395 20.08 -20.29 -16.74
N SER A 396 19.06 -19.46 -16.53
CA SER A 396 19.23 -18.07 -16.14
C SER A 396 19.79 -17.92 -14.73
N VAL A 397 19.38 -18.77 -13.77
CA VAL A 397 19.97 -18.76 -12.42
C VAL A 397 21.45 -19.13 -12.46
N LEU A 398 21.84 -20.09 -13.29
CA LEU A 398 23.25 -20.47 -13.47
C LEU A 398 24.05 -19.33 -14.12
N ARG A 399 23.52 -18.69 -15.17
CA ARG A 399 24.15 -17.52 -15.82
C ARG A 399 24.15 -16.29 -14.91
N GLY A 400 23.08 -16.02 -14.19
CA GLY A 400 22.98 -14.92 -13.25
C GLY A 400 24.04 -14.96 -12.16
N ASN A 401 24.44 -16.16 -11.71
CA ASN A 401 25.56 -16.33 -10.80
C ASN A 401 26.89 -15.91 -11.42
N ALA A 402 27.06 -16.04 -12.75
CA ALA A 402 28.27 -15.63 -13.46
C ALA A 402 28.27 -14.12 -13.83
N LEU A 403 27.09 -13.51 -13.99
CA LEU A 403 26.94 -12.11 -14.42
C LEU A 403 26.75 -11.15 -13.23
N ALA A 404 26.39 -11.64 -12.08
CA ALA A 404 26.23 -10.80 -10.89
C ALA A 404 27.53 -10.06 -10.59
N PRO A 405 27.49 -8.72 -10.43
CA PRO A 405 28.70 -7.94 -10.19
C PRO A 405 29.40 -8.42 -8.92
N ALA A 406 30.65 -8.86 -9.06
CA ALA A 406 31.45 -9.35 -7.94
C ALA A 406 31.83 -8.25 -6.94
N ASN A 407 31.66 -6.97 -7.31
CA ASN A 407 32.12 -5.81 -6.53
C ASN A 407 31.09 -4.69 -6.54
N TYR A 408 29.89 -4.93 -5.97
CA TYR A 408 29.01 -3.83 -5.66
C TYR A 408 29.53 -3.08 -4.43
N LYS A 409 29.89 -1.81 -4.58
CA LYS A 409 30.13 -0.90 -3.45
C LYS A 409 28.81 -0.18 -3.15
N PRO A 410 28.29 -0.28 -1.92
CA PRO A 410 27.18 0.58 -1.48
C PRO A 410 27.55 2.04 -1.73
N VAL A 411 26.61 2.83 -2.22
CA VAL A 411 26.81 4.27 -2.33
C VAL A 411 27.06 4.80 -0.91
N ASP A 412 28.25 5.38 -0.67
CA ASP A 412 28.52 6.06 0.60
C ASP A 412 27.48 7.17 0.78
N SER A 413 26.78 7.12 1.91
CA SER A 413 25.71 8.08 2.22
C SER A 413 26.33 9.49 2.35
N ALA A 414 26.24 10.27 1.29
CA ALA A 414 26.58 11.69 1.35
C ALA A 414 25.63 12.40 2.31
N VAL A 415 26.16 13.36 3.06
CA VAL A 415 25.45 14.20 4.03
C VAL A 415 24.30 14.93 3.33
N ARG A 416 23.06 14.68 3.79
CA ARG A 416 21.83 15.28 3.25
C ARG A 416 21.49 16.59 3.93
N SER A 417 20.73 17.44 3.22
CA SER A 417 20.21 18.70 3.75
C SER A 417 19.21 18.49 4.91
N ASP A 418 19.08 19.48 5.79
CA ASP A 418 18.15 19.45 6.93
C ASP A 418 16.67 19.28 6.49
N GLU A 419 16.33 19.67 5.28
CA GLU A 419 14.99 19.51 4.70
C GLU A 419 14.63 18.05 4.42
N GLU A 420 15.58 17.26 3.93
CA GLU A 420 15.43 15.82 3.70
C GLU A 420 15.39 15.03 5.02
N ALA A 421 16.13 15.49 6.04
CA ALA A 421 16.06 14.94 7.39
C ALA A 421 14.69 15.18 8.04
N ASN A 422 14.11 16.36 7.84
CA ASN A 422 12.78 16.74 8.33
C ASN A 422 11.65 16.00 7.60
N ALA A 423 11.77 15.75 6.29
CA ALA A 423 10.81 14.92 5.55
C ALA A 423 10.75 13.49 6.10
N MET A 424 11.88 12.94 6.54
CA MET A 424 11.91 11.62 7.16
C MET A 424 11.40 11.59 8.61
N LEU A 425 11.47 12.68 9.35
CA LEU A 425 10.79 12.83 10.64
C LEU A 425 9.27 12.86 10.45
N ALA A 426 8.78 13.45 9.36
CA ALA A 426 7.37 13.41 8.97
C ALA A 426 6.89 11.97 8.66
N VAL A 427 7.73 11.11 8.07
CA VAL A 427 7.44 9.68 7.88
C VAL A 427 7.19 8.98 9.23
N ARG A 428 7.94 9.34 10.27
CA ARG A 428 7.75 8.84 11.64
C ARG A 428 6.38 9.20 12.22
N SER A 429 5.85 10.38 11.88
CA SER A 429 4.51 10.82 12.29
C SER A 429 3.39 10.14 11.50
N ILE A 430 3.65 9.78 10.25
CA ILE A 430 2.69 9.09 9.36
C ILE A 430 2.61 7.59 9.68
N THR A 431 3.73 6.96 10.00
CA THR A 431 3.78 5.54 10.39
C THR A 431 3.31 5.29 11.83
N GLY A 432 3.01 6.37 12.58
CA GLY A 432 2.30 6.40 13.86
C GLY A 432 2.61 5.22 14.78
N GLY A 433 3.86 5.12 15.27
CA GLY A 433 4.15 4.27 16.43
C GLY A 433 4.00 2.77 16.22
N ILE A 434 4.40 2.21 15.06
CA ILE A 434 4.62 0.77 14.93
C ILE A 434 5.78 0.40 15.87
N LYS A 435 5.45 -0.08 17.05
CA LYS A 435 6.45 -0.69 17.95
C LYS A 435 6.94 -1.97 17.29
N VAL A 436 8.13 -1.91 16.71
CA VAL A 436 8.83 -3.09 16.23
C VAL A 436 9.13 -3.99 17.43
N LYS A 437 8.54 -5.18 17.45
CA LYS A 437 8.86 -6.23 18.40
C LYS A 437 10.24 -6.80 18.02
N GLY A 438 11.31 -6.16 18.47
CA GLY A 438 12.68 -6.56 18.12
C GLY A 438 13.77 -6.06 19.04
N ASP A 439 13.54 -4.99 19.80
CA ASP A 439 14.62 -4.29 20.51
C ASP A 439 14.72 -4.57 22.03
N ARG A 440 14.02 -5.58 22.55
CA ARG A 440 14.15 -5.91 23.98
C ARG A 440 15.37 -6.76 24.36
N ASN A 441 16.08 -7.33 23.40
CA ASN A 441 17.21 -8.23 23.70
C ASN A 441 18.60 -7.64 23.39
N ARG A 442 18.74 -6.36 23.00
CA ARG A 442 20.06 -5.73 22.80
C ARG A 442 20.49 -4.75 23.89
N ALA A 443 19.62 -4.35 24.78
CA ALA A 443 19.97 -3.45 25.91
C ALA A 443 20.65 -4.16 27.10
N ALA A 444 20.70 -5.50 27.11
CA ALA A 444 21.29 -6.26 28.20
C ALA A 444 22.78 -6.66 27.97
N ALA A 445 23.38 -6.32 26.83
CA ALA A 445 24.73 -6.75 26.48
C ALA A 445 25.82 -5.66 26.50
N ASN A 446 25.46 -4.39 26.70
CA ASN A 446 26.49 -3.33 26.84
C ASN A 446 26.31 -2.60 28.19
N GLY A 447 26.96 -3.15 29.21
CA GLY A 447 27.12 -2.50 30.50
C GLY A 447 28.03 -1.28 30.35
N VAL A 448 27.45 -0.09 30.41
CA VAL A 448 28.19 1.14 30.73
C VAL A 448 27.48 1.76 31.92
N ALA A 449 28.26 1.83 33.03
CA ALA A 449 27.86 2.37 34.31
C ALA A 449 27.40 3.85 34.16
N SER A 450 26.27 4.16 34.71
CA SER A 450 25.75 5.54 34.88
C SER A 450 26.43 6.17 36.10
N ALA A 451 27.00 7.37 35.93
CA ALA A 451 27.50 8.21 37.01
C ALA A 451 26.32 8.79 37.84
N PRO A 452 26.51 9.04 39.15
CA PRO A 452 25.46 9.49 40.05
C PRO A 452 25.13 10.99 39.84
N PRO A 453 23.90 11.44 40.23
CA PRO A 453 23.50 12.84 40.10
C PRO A 453 24.10 13.71 41.19
N ALA A 454 24.44 14.97 40.85
CA ALA A 454 24.91 15.99 41.76
C ALA A 454 23.77 16.55 42.64
N PRO A 455 24.05 17.06 43.84
CA PRO A 455 23.03 17.39 44.84
C PRO A 455 22.36 18.74 44.64
N ASP A 456 21.09 18.80 45.08
CA ASP A 456 20.26 19.98 45.23
C ASP A 456 20.89 21.07 46.09
N ALA A 457 20.80 22.33 45.63
CA ALA A 457 20.98 23.51 46.46
C ALA A 457 19.64 24.24 46.64
N SER A 458 19.15 24.17 47.85
CA SER A 458 17.94 24.80 48.35
C SER A 458 18.10 26.26 48.69
N SER A 459 16.98 26.96 48.60
CA SER A 459 16.52 28.08 49.45
C SER A 459 17.14 29.47 49.30
N SER A 460 16.34 30.41 48.86
CA SER A 460 15.90 31.56 49.70
C SER A 460 14.92 32.47 48.96
N LYS A 461 13.73 32.65 49.56
CA LYS A 461 12.89 33.87 49.39
C LYS A 461 13.51 35.03 50.14
N PRO A 462 13.26 36.26 49.77
CA PRO A 462 12.14 36.98 50.40
C PRO A 462 11.34 37.94 49.50
N GLU A 463 10.13 38.14 49.89
CA GLU A 463 9.22 39.28 49.67
C GLU A 463 9.69 40.55 50.37
N PRO A 464 8.92 41.71 50.31
CA PRO A 464 8.23 42.42 49.26
C PRO A 464 8.60 43.92 49.24
N ALA A 465 8.05 44.74 48.35
CA ALA A 465 7.51 46.10 48.64
C ALA A 465 7.25 46.96 47.40
N LEU A 466 6.02 47.33 47.26
CA LEU A 466 5.41 48.72 47.30
C LEU A 466 5.69 49.67 46.12
N SER A 467 4.56 49.99 45.49
CA SER A 467 4.01 51.32 45.16
C SER A 467 4.57 52.12 44.01
N GLY A 468 3.65 52.60 43.20
CA GLY A 468 3.62 53.95 42.86
C GLY A 468 3.46 54.41 41.43
N ARG A 469 2.24 54.67 41.10
CA ARG A 469 1.64 55.54 40.04
C ARG A 469 1.35 54.87 38.67
#